data_b7a8222df24d14c1324f7d6c59d8a1dc
#
_entry.id   b7a8222df24d14c1324f7d6c59d8a1dc
#
_cell.length_a   1.000
_cell.length_b   1.000
_cell.length_c   1.000
_cell.angle_alpha   90.00
_cell.angle_beta   90.00
_cell.angle_gamma   90.00
#
_symmetry.space_group_name_H-M   'P 1'
#
loop_
_entity.id
_entity.type
_entity.pdbx_description
1 polymer ?
#
loop_
_entity_poly.entity_id
_entity_poly.type
_entity_poly.pdbx_seq_one_letter_code
_entity_poly.pdbx_strand_id
1 'polypeptide(L)'
;MFSAAIGYEILPTLRASVEYHFFDDKHAGMANVTLPDGTSVAKQKTLKHGTHEYLAGMEWDITKRLTVSGGFQKTNYGLSNDFQTDTSFSCDSYSLGFGARVNLTQAWSIDVAYFWTHYNKYTKETDSYNGTGLKGTDIYNRTNKVFGLSLNYKF
;
A
#
# COMPACT_ATOMS: atom_id res chain seq x y z
N MET A 1 -12.28 -10.46 -1.31
CA MET A 1 -10.82 -10.41 -1.50
C MET A 1 -10.39 -11.71 -2.16
N PHE A 2 -9.50 -11.60 -3.14
CA PHE A 2 -8.80 -12.73 -3.75
C PHE A 2 -7.29 -12.48 -3.59
N SER A 3 -6.51 -13.52 -3.26
CA SER A 3 -5.04 -13.44 -3.22
C SER A 3 -4.43 -14.72 -3.76
N ALA A 4 -3.32 -14.56 -4.47
CA ALA A 4 -2.49 -15.63 -4.96
C ALA A 4 -1.02 -15.30 -4.72
N ALA A 5 -0.25 -16.27 -4.27
CA ALA A 5 1.17 -16.12 -3.98
C ALA A 5 1.95 -17.34 -4.46
N ILE A 6 3.16 -17.11 -4.94
CA ILE A 6 4.12 -18.16 -5.26
C ILE A 6 5.43 -17.79 -4.56
N GLY A 7 5.91 -18.67 -3.69
CA GLY A 7 7.23 -18.61 -3.07
C GLY A 7 8.15 -19.66 -3.68
N TYR A 8 9.40 -19.32 -3.86
CA TYR A 8 10.41 -20.21 -4.42
C TYR A 8 11.76 -20.08 -3.69
N GLU A 9 12.34 -21.21 -3.35
CA GLU A 9 13.67 -21.31 -2.79
C GLU A 9 14.69 -21.43 -3.94
N ILE A 10 15.31 -20.31 -4.30
CA ILE A 10 16.28 -20.22 -5.41
C ILE A 10 17.56 -20.96 -5.02
N LEU A 11 18.00 -20.76 -3.78
CA LEU A 11 19.13 -21.43 -3.13
C LEU A 11 18.71 -21.76 -1.69
N PRO A 12 19.37 -22.67 -0.99
CA PRO A 12 19.09 -22.97 0.41
C PRO A 12 19.13 -21.73 1.34
N THR A 13 19.80 -20.65 0.87
CA THR A 13 19.95 -19.38 1.61
C THR A 13 19.19 -18.23 0.98
N LEU A 14 18.53 -18.41 -0.18
CA LEU A 14 17.89 -17.35 -0.94
C LEU A 14 16.47 -17.75 -1.31
N ARG A 15 15.50 -17.01 -0.81
CA ARG A 15 14.05 -17.18 -1.06
C ARG A 15 13.50 -15.97 -1.77
N ALA A 16 12.55 -16.19 -2.68
CA ALA A 16 11.81 -15.11 -3.34
C ALA A 16 10.33 -15.43 -3.36
N SER A 17 9.49 -14.42 -3.37
CA SER A 17 8.04 -14.55 -3.57
C SER A 17 7.51 -13.49 -4.52
N VAL A 18 6.41 -13.82 -5.19
CA VAL A 18 5.56 -12.88 -5.91
C VAL A 18 4.14 -13.11 -5.47
N GLU A 19 3.39 -12.03 -5.30
CA GLU A 19 2.03 -12.08 -4.78
C GLU A 19 1.15 -11.11 -5.55
N TYR A 20 -0.12 -11.48 -5.69
CA TYR A 20 -1.16 -10.63 -6.23
C TYR A 20 -2.35 -10.63 -5.29
N HIS A 21 -2.84 -9.44 -4.95
CA HIS A 21 -4.07 -9.25 -4.18
C HIS A 21 -5.08 -8.45 -4.98
N PHE A 22 -6.33 -8.87 -4.90
CA PHE A 22 -7.48 -8.12 -5.40
C PHE A 22 -8.48 -7.92 -4.28
N PHE A 23 -8.85 -6.67 -4.05
CA PHE A 23 -9.88 -6.27 -3.10
C PHE A 23 -11.06 -5.70 -3.88
N ASP A 24 -12.22 -6.29 -3.75
CA ASP A 24 -13.45 -5.80 -4.39
C ASP A 24 -14.05 -4.65 -3.58
N ASP A 25 -13.27 -3.60 -3.39
CA ASP A 25 -13.65 -2.44 -2.58
C ASP A 25 -14.85 -1.71 -3.17
N LYS A 26 -14.98 -1.70 -4.50
CA LYS A 26 -16.10 -1.06 -5.21
C LYS A 26 -17.46 -1.56 -4.73
N HIS A 27 -17.55 -2.82 -4.31
CA HIS A 27 -18.79 -3.43 -3.83
C HIS A 27 -18.86 -3.48 -2.29
N ALA A 28 -17.87 -2.96 -1.58
CA ALA A 28 -17.91 -2.85 -0.13
C ALA A 28 -18.83 -1.71 0.32
N GLY A 29 -19.68 -1.96 1.32
CA GLY A 29 -20.62 -0.97 1.87
C GLY A 29 -20.09 -0.21 3.09
N MET A 30 -18.83 0.24 3.06
CA MET A 30 -18.16 0.72 4.27
C MET A 30 -18.37 2.20 4.63
N ALA A 31 -18.73 3.07 3.67
CA ALA A 31 -18.94 4.49 3.93
C ALA A 31 -19.92 5.07 2.92
N ASN A 32 -20.76 5.99 3.36
CA ASN A 32 -21.66 6.73 2.48
C ASN A 32 -21.15 8.16 2.28
N VAL A 33 -21.32 8.65 1.06
CA VAL A 33 -21.09 10.04 0.67
C VAL A 33 -22.42 10.62 0.21
N THR A 34 -22.76 11.81 0.68
CA THR A 34 -23.89 12.55 0.14
C THR A 34 -23.42 13.36 -1.05
N LEU A 35 -23.99 13.09 -2.22
CA LEU A 35 -23.71 13.82 -3.46
C LEU A 35 -24.36 15.21 -3.41
N PRO A 36 -23.96 16.16 -4.30
CA PRO A 36 -24.52 17.52 -4.35
C PRO A 36 -26.04 17.57 -4.57
N ASP A 37 -26.63 16.52 -5.16
CA ASP A 37 -28.06 16.36 -5.38
C ASP A 37 -28.83 15.84 -4.14
N GLY A 38 -28.13 15.63 -3.02
CA GLY A 38 -28.68 15.07 -1.78
C GLY A 38 -28.74 13.53 -1.74
N THR A 39 -28.37 12.84 -2.81
CA THR A 39 -28.37 11.38 -2.84
C THR A 39 -27.22 10.81 -2.01
N SER A 40 -27.50 9.82 -1.17
CA SER A 40 -26.47 9.10 -0.42
C SER A 40 -26.05 7.83 -1.15
N VAL A 41 -24.78 7.72 -1.49
CA VAL A 41 -24.20 6.54 -2.14
C VAL A 41 -23.02 6.02 -1.32
N ALA A 42 -22.77 4.72 -1.38
CA ALA A 42 -21.55 4.17 -0.80
C ALA A 42 -20.34 4.76 -1.59
N LYS A 43 -19.42 5.41 -0.88
CA LYS A 43 -18.26 6.09 -1.48
C LYS A 43 -17.46 5.16 -2.39
N GLN A 44 -17.31 3.90 -2.00
CA GLN A 44 -16.60 2.88 -2.77
C GLN A 44 -17.22 2.60 -4.15
N LYS A 45 -18.54 2.81 -4.32
CA LYS A 45 -19.20 2.65 -5.63
C LYS A 45 -18.71 3.65 -6.68
N THR A 46 -18.12 4.76 -6.25
CA THR A 46 -17.52 5.75 -7.16
C THR A 46 -16.16 5.33 -7.70
N LEU A 47 -15.53 4.26 -7.18
CA LEU A 47 -14.32 3.68 -7.76
C LEU A 47 -14.59 3.12 -9.15
N LYS A 48 -13.60 3.20 -10.05
CA LYS A 48 -13.65 2.60 -11.38
C LYS A 48 -13.64 1.07 -11.31
N HIS A 49 -12.80 0.54 -10.43
CA HIS A 49 -12.63 -0.89 -10.14
C HIS A 49 -12.14 -1.07 -8.70
N GLY A 50 -12.05 -2.30 -8.22
CA GLY A 50 -11.46 -2.64 -6.92
C GLY A 50 -9.94 -2.43 -6.88
N THR A 51 -9.35 -2.57 -5.71
CA THR A 51 -7.90 -2.38 -5.49
C THR A 51 -7.12 -3.61 -5.98
N HIS A 52 -6.08 -3.37 -6.75
CA HIS A 52 -5.09 -4.37 -7.18
C HIS A 52 -3.75 -4.09 -6.53
N GLU A 53 -3.15 -5.12 -5.95
CA GLU A 53 -1.81 -5.07 -5.39
C GLU A 53 -0.92 -6.14 -6.02
N TYR A 54 0.28 -5.74 -6.39
CA TYR A 54 1.33 -6.60 -6.94
C TYR A 54 2.54 -6.48 -6.04
N LEU A 55 3.00 -7.61 -5.52
CA LEU A 55 4.10 -7.66 -4.57
C LEU A 55 5.19 -8.61 -5.08
N ALA A 56 6.42 -8.26 -4.78
CA ALA A 56 7.58 -9.13 -4.97
C ALA A 56 8.54 -8.93 -3.81
N GLY A 57 9.12 -10.01 -3.32
CA GLY A 57 10.03 -9.97 -2.20
C GLY A 57 11.16 -10.99 -2.34
N MET A 58 12.28 -10.68 -1.70
CA MET A 58 13.44 -11.55 -1.56
C MET A 58 13.96 -11.53 -0.13
N GLU A 59 14.41 -12.69 0.34
CA GLU A 59 15.10 -12.86 1.60
C GLU A 59 16.36 -13.70 1.40
N TRP A 60 17.48 -13.20 1.92
CA TRP A 60 18.78 -13.84 1.77
C TRP A 60 19.48 -14.00 3.11
N ASP A 61 19.78 -15.26 3.46
CA ASP A 61 20.61 -15.62 4.59
C ASP A 61 22.10 -15.48 4.20
N ILE A 62 22.66 -14.27 4.35
CA ILE A 62 24.05 -13.97 4.01
C ILE A 62 25.01 -14.81 4.86
N THR A 63 24.66 -14.98 6.14
CA THR A 63 25.37 -15.84 7.08
C THR A 63 24.37 -16.53 8.02
N LYS A 64 24.84 -17.47 8.87
CA LYS A 64 23.99 -18.06 9.93
C LYS A 64 23.45 -17.04 10.94
N ARG A 65 23.99 -15.82 10.96
CA ARG A 65 23.59 -14.75 11.88
C ARG A 65 22.92 -13.57 11.23
N LEU A 66 23.08 -13.38 9.91
CA LEU A 66 22.59 -12.21 9.19
C LEU A 66 21.70 -12.66 8.04
N THR A 67 20.45 -12.27 8.11
CA THR A 67 19.46 -12.33 7.04
C THR A 67 19.13 -10.92 6.58
N VAL A 68 19.07 -10.68 5.28
CA VAL A 68 18.57 -9.43 4.71
C VAL A 68 17.37 -9.70 3.83
N SER A 69 16.50 -8.72 3.73
CA SER A 69 15.30 -8.80 2.89
C SER A 69 15.08 -7.52 2.12
N GLY A 70 14.43 -7.64 0.97
CA GLY A 70 13.98 -6.51 0.19
C GLY A 70 12.66 -6.85 -0.49
N GLY A 71 11.82 -5.84 -0.67
CA GLY A 71 10.51 -6.04 -1.29
C GLY A 71 10.03 -4.80 -2.03
N PHE A 72 9.15 -5.05 -2.97
CA PHE A 72 8.45 -4.07 -3.79
C PHE A 72 6.95 -4.35 -3.73
N GLN A 73 6.15 -3.28 -3.67
CA GLN A 73 4.70 -3.35 -3.80
C GLN A 73 4.23 -2.24 -4.73
N LYS A 74 3.28 -2.55 -5.61
CA LYS A 74 2.53 -1.58 -6.41
C LYS A 74 1.06 -1.73 -6.09
N THR A 75 0.39 -0.62 -5.75
CA THR A 75 -1.04 -0.59 -5.44
C THR A 75 -1.76 0.33 -6.41
N ASN A 76 -2.85 -0.17 -7.02
CA ASN A 76 -3.75 0.57 -7.89
C ASN A 76 -5.17 0.51 -7.31
N TYR A 77 -5.70 1.69 -6.95
CA TYR A 77 -6.98 1.82 -6.22
C TYR A 77 -8.21 2.03 -7.12
N GLY A 78 -8.05 2.12 -8.44
CA GLY A 78 -9.18 2.37 -9.34
C GLY A 78 -9.86 3.72 -9.10
N LEU A 79 -9.11 4.76 -8.85
CA LEU A 79 -9.59 6.07 -8.40
C LEU A 79 -10.44 6.80 -9.45
N SER A 80 -11.43 7.55 -8.97
CA SER A 80 -12.22 8.51 -9.76
C SER A 80 -12.24 9.89 -9.08
N ASN A 81 -12.67 10.92 -9.80
CA ASN A 81 -12.82 12.26 -9.22
C ASN A 81 -13.86 12.29 -8.09
N ASP A 82 -14.93 11.50 -8.20
CA ASP A 82 -16.00 11.46 -7.19
C ASP A 82 -15.54 10.76 -5.91
N PHE A 83 -14.55 9.87 -6.00
CA PHE A 83 -13.96 9.23 -4.83
C PHE A 83 -13.09 10.19 -4.01
N GLN A 84 -12.39 11.13 -4.67
CA GLN A 84 -11.45 12.04 -4.03
C GLN A 84 -12.16 13.20 -3.34
N THR A 85 -11.89 13.36 -2.05
CA THR A 85 -12.36 14.50 -1.23
C THR A 85 -11.22 15.00 -0.35
N ASP A 86 -11.28 16.25 0.10
CA ASP A 86 -10.24 16.87 0.93
C ASP A 86 -10.03 16.16 2.27
N THR A 87 -11.08 15.53 2.79
CA THR A 87 -11.06 14.81 4.06
C THR A 87 -10.69 13.32 3.89
N SER A 88 -10.79 12.79 2.68
CA SER A 88 -10.55 11.36 2.42
C SER A 88 -10.18 11.14 0.96
N PHE A 89 -8.91 10.92 0.71
CA PHE A 89 -8.37 10.64 -0.61
C PHE A 89 -7.43 9.42 -0.59
N SER A 90 -7.24 8.83 -1.75
CA SER A 90 -6.24 7.78 -1.99
C SER A 90 -5.43 8.14 -3.23
N CYS A 91 -4.26 7.57 -3.34
CA CYS A 91 -3.40 7.72 -4.51
C CYS A 91 -2.77 6.36 -4.82
N ASP A 92 -2.73 6.01 -6.09
CA ASP A 92 -1.95 4.85 -6.52
C ASP A 92 -0.51 5.00 -6.07
N SER A 93 0.12 3.90 -5.70
CA SER A 93 1.41 3.96 -5.06
C SER A 93 2.34 2.84 -5.47
N TYR A 94 3.62 3.05 -5.22
CA TYR A 94 4.61 1.99 -5.13
C TYR A 94 5.43 2.14 -3.86
N SER A 95 5.88 1.00 -3.34
CA SER A 95 6.62 0.93 -2.09
C SER A 95 7.88 0.10 -2.25
N LEU A 96 8.91 0.48 -1.53
CA LEU A 96 10.14 -0.29 -1.37
C LEU A 96 10.35 -0.56 0.12
N GLY A 97 10.61 -1.82 0.44
CA GLY A 97 10.92 -2.26 1.79
C GLY A 97 12.28 -2.92 1.85
N PHE A 98 13.02 -2.66 2.92
CA PHE A 98 14.30 -3.30 3.22
C PHE A 98 14.30 -3.73 4.67
N GLY A 99 14.85 -4.91 4.94
CA GLY A 99 14.94 -5.46 6.29
C GLY A 99 16.27 -6.17 6.53
N ALA A 100 16.66 -6.24 7.79
CA ALA A 100 17.77 -7.05 8.24
C ALA A 100 17.47 -7.66 9.60
N ARG A 101 17.78 -8.94 9.76
CA ARG A 101 17.77 -9.66 11.03
C ARG A 101 19.18 -10.04 11.42
N VAL A 102 19.55 -9.73 12.67
CA VAL A 102 20.83 -10.16 13.26
C VAL A 102 20.54 -11.07 14.45
N ASN A 103 20.95 -12.33 14.36
CA ASN A 103 20.89 -13.28 15.46
C ASN A 103 22.10 -13.03 16.38
N LEU A 104 21.86 -12.41 17.55
CA LEU A 104 22.89 -12.10 18.53
C LEU A 104 23.37 -13.38 19.25
N THR A 105 22.41 -14.22 19.61
CA THR A 105 22.59 -15.52 20.24
C THR A 105 21.62 -16.54 19.66
N GLN A 106 21.56 -17.75 20.19
CA GLN A 106 20.54 -18.74 19.83
C GLN A 106 19.13 -18.32 20.29
N ALA A 107 19.02 -17.45 21.30
CA ALA A 107 17.77 -17.01 21.89
C ALA A 107 17.39 -15.56 21.49
N TRP A 108 18.34 -14.70 21.16
CA TRP A 108 18.12 -13.29 20.89
C TRP A 108 18.38 -12.90 19.45
N SER A 109 17.46 -12.15 18.85
CA SER A 109 17.66 -11.49 17.56
C SER A 109 17.13 -10.06 17.55
N ILE A 110 17.71 -9.23 16.70
CA ILE A 110 17.27 -7.87 16.41
C ILE A 110 16.84 -7.82 14.94
N ASP A 111 15.67 -7.24 14.69
CA ASP A 111 15.20 -6.93 13.34
C ASP A 111 15.16 -5.41 13.18
N VAL A 112 15.67 -4.93 12.05
CA VAL A 112 15.52 -3.56 11.58
C VAL A 112 14.84 -3.57 10.24
N ALA A 113 13.93 -2.63 10.03
CA ALA A 113 13.22 -2.50 8.76
C ALA A 113 13.02 -1.03 8.40
N TYR A 114 13.08 -0.76 7.12
CA TYR A 114 12.71 0.51 6.54
C TYR A 114 11.75 0.29 5.39
N PHE A 115 10.67 1.07 5.37
CA PHE A 115 9.65 1.00 4.34
C PHE A 115 9.35 2.42 3.85
N TRP A 116 9.39 2.60 2.53
CA TRP A 116 9.11 3.86 1.87
C TRP A 116 8.03 3.66 0.82
N THR A 117 6.98 4.50 0.87
CA THR A 117 5.91 4.52 -0.13
C THR A 117 5.88 5.87 -0.81
N HIS A 118 5.96 5.84 -2.12
CA HIS A 118 5.68 6.97 -2.99
C HIS A 118 4.26 6.84 -3.53
N TYR A 119 3.46 7.89 -3.35
CA TYR A 119 2.10 7.98 -3.89
C TYR A 119 2.14 8.84 -5.14
N ASN A 120 1.55 8.32 -6.21
CA ASN A 120 1.40 9.05 -7.45
C ASN A 120 0.48 10.25 -7.23
N LYS A 121 0.87 11.40 -7.78
CA LYS A 121 0.04 12.60 -7.76
C LYS A 121 -1.29 12.32 -8.46
N TYR A 122 -2.40 12.62 -7.77
CA TYR A 122 -3.73 12.63 -8.35
C TYR A 122 -4.19 14.07 -8.51
N THR A 123 -4.63 14.45 -9.72
CA THR A 123 -5.13 15.80 -10.03
C THR A 123 -6.62 15.69 -10.34
N LYS A 124 -7.43 16.49 -9.67
CA LYS A 124 -8.86 16.62 -9.88
C LYS A 124 -9.17 18.05 -10.28
N GLU A 125 -9.81 18.22 -11.43
CA GLU A 125 -10.32 19.50 -11.89
C GLU A 125 -11.81 19.63 -11.55
N THR A 126 -12.23 20.80 -11.13
CA THR A 126 -13.58 21.13 -10.74
C THR A 126 -14.00 22.42 -11.42
N ASP A 127 -15.15 22.43 -12.10
CA ASP A 127 -15.69 23.63 -12.77
C ASP A 127 -16.31 24.64 -11.79
N SER A 128 -16.69 24.19 -10.59
CA SER A 128 -17.24 25.04 -9.55
C SER A 128 -16.75 24.58 -8.18
N TYR A 129 -15.66 25.15 -7.71
CA TYR A 129 -15.06 24.83 -6.41
C TYR A 129 -16.01 25.26 -5.28
N ASN A 130 -16.46 24.28 -4.48
CA ASN A 130 -17.43 24.48 -3.38
C ASN A 130 -18.68 25.28 -3.76
N GLY A 131 -19.18 25.15 -5.00
CA GLY A 131 -20.38 25.85 -5.47
C GLY A 131 -20.18 27.32 -5.81
N THR A 132 -18.94 27.82 -5.85
CA THR A 132 -18.62 29.23 -6.13
C THR A 132 -18.72 29.64 -7.59
N GLY A 133 -18.84 28.67 -8.51
CA GLY A 133 -18.74 28.91 -9.95
C GLY A 133 -17.31 29.18 -10.46
N LEU A 134 -16.31 29.12 -9.57
CA LEU A 134 -14.90 29.27 -9.93
C LEU A 134 -14.27 27.90 -10.20
N LYS A 135 -13.49 27.81 -11.27
CA LYS A 135 -12.70 26.61 -11.58
C LYS A 135 -11.61 26.41 -10.53
N GLY A 136 -11.42 25.17 -10.10
CA GLY A 136 -10.38 24.80 -9.14
C GLY A 136 -9.64 23.54 -9.58
N THR A 137 -8.43 23.37 -9.10
CA THR A 137 -7.61 22.17 -9.30
C THR A 137 -7.12 21.67 -7.95
N ASP A 138 -7.58 20.49 -7.55
CA ASP A 138 -7.11 19.82 -6.34
C ASP A 138 -5.99 18.85 -6.69
N ILE A 139 -4.94 18.89 -5.88
CA ILE A 139 -3.76 18.04 -6.07
C ILE A 139 -3.54 17.22 -4.81
N TYR A 140 -3.70 15.90 -4.95
CA TYR A 140 -3.50 14.95 -3.86
C TYR A 140 -2.18 14.21 -4.05
N ASN A 141 -1.33 14.24 -3.05
CA ASN A 141 -0.12 13.42 -2.98
C ASN A 141 0.27 13.19 -1.53
N ARG A 142 1.09 12.19 -1.29
CA ARG A 142 1.77 11.99 -0.01
C ARG A 142 2.98 11.07 -0.16
N THR A 143 3.78 11.00 0.88
CA THR A 143 4.90 10.05 1.00
C THR A 143 4.89 9.48 2.40
N ASN A 144 5.04 8.18 2.55
CA ASN A 144 5.22 7.53 3.84
C ASN A 144 6.63 7.00 3.95
N LYS A 145 7.21 7.16 5.14
CA LYS A 145 8.49 6.57 5.53
C LYS A 145 8.29 5.94 6.90
N VAL A 146 8.59 4.67 7.02
CA VAL A 146 8.43 3.92 8.26
C VAL A 146 9.74 3.26 8.60
N PHE A 147 10.19 3.42 9.83
CA PHE A 147 11.31 2.70 10.39
C PHE A 147 10.79 1.78 11.48
N GLY A 148 11.20 0.52 11.44
CA GLY A 148 10.85 -0.50 12.42
C GLY A 148 12.08 -1.06 13.11
N LEU A 149 11.97 -1.29 14.41
CA LEU A 149 12.96 -1.98 15.24
C LEU A 149 12.24 -3.00 16.12
N SER A 150 12.75 -4.23 16.16
CA SER A 150 12.21 -5.29 17.00
C SER A 150 13.35 -6.03 17.71
N LEU A 151 13.11 -6.39 18.96
CA LEU A 151 13.94 -7.30 19.73
C LEU A 151 13.14 -8.58 19.99
N ASN A 152 13.68 -9.72 19.56
CA ASN A 152 13.01 -11.00 19.69
C ASN A 152 13.77 -11.92 20.64
N TYR A 153 13.01 -12.66 21.46
CA TYR A 153 13.54 -13.69 22.34
C TYR A 153 12.81 -15.00 22.13
N LYS A 154 13.57 -16.07 21.94
CA LYS A 154 13.07 -17.44 21.79
C LYS A 154 13.31 -18.18 23.13
N PHE A 155 12.21 -18.66 23.71
CA PHE A 155 12.21 -19.51 24.90
C PHE A 155 12.70 -20.93 24.59
#